data_091576e387b6055c0cfb2b5f2d331206
#
_entry.id   091576e387b6055c0cfb2b5f2d331206
#
_cell.length_a   1.000
_cell.length_b   1.000
_cell.length_c   1.000
_cell.angle_alpha   90.00
_cell.angle_beta   90.00
_cell.angle_gamma   90.00
#
_symmetry.space_group_name_H-M   'P 1'
#
loop_
_entity.id
_entity.type
_entity.pdbx_description
1 polymer ?
#
loop_
_entity_poly.entity_id
_entity_poly.type
_entity_poly.pdbx_seq_one_letter_code
_entity_poly.pdbx_strand_id
1 'polypeptide(L)'
;MKKILVSISLIFIFLLGIVLFYGESEAEIKNNGYNQLVNTFESIDSNFKFYNMKANAYLGKSLEKEEMKNICMEIISNLGLEESNLKWIESKKDTQTQVYAQIDEKDRNISIIVANKGKNESYIIVDILENKVYKDIVDIYTVVENTLNLYCKKVDIYTCMAGEYKKKLQLHKYDDILKKILYNMNAKEIDRVEEENFMSVTAFSKLIKTDYLEYLGNKVNLNIGIRYSENEEKTMIYVATPIIKLDY
;
A
#
# COMPACT_ATOMS: atom_id res chain seq x y z
N MET A 1 -31.70 18.35 44.90
CA MET A 1 -30.77 17.22 44.62
C MET A 1 -31.23 16.34 43.47
N LYS A 2 -32.44 15.78 43.39
CA LYS A 2 -32.87 14.91 42.27
C LYS A 2 -32.77 15.55 40.88
N LYS A 3 -33.09 16.83 40.70
CA LYS A 3 -33.01 17.53 39.41
C LYS A 3 -31.56 17.71 38.89
N ILE A 4 -30.61 17.90 39.79
CA ILE A 4 -29.18 18.05 39.46
C ILE A 4 -28.57 16.72 39.00
N LEU A 5 -28.97 15.62 39.68
CA LEU A 5 -28.54 14.26 39.30
C LEU A 5 -29.04 13.85 37.90
N VAL A 6 -30.27 14.19 37.54
CA VAL A 6 -30.86 13.92 36.22
C VAL A 6 -30.13 14.73 35.12
N SER A 7 -29.79 16.00 35.40
CA SER A 7 -29.01 16.81 34.43
C SER A 7 -27.60 16.28 34.19
N ILE A 8 -26.92 15.82 35.24
CA ILE A 8 -25.57 15.24 35.13
C ILE A 8 -25.62 13.93 34.36
N SER A 9 -26.63 13.09 34.58
CA SER A 9 -26.83 11.84 33.85
C SER A 9 -27.10 12.07 32.38
N LEU A 10 -27.90 13.08 32.02
CA LEU A 10 -28.14 13.44 30.60
C LEU A 10 -26.91 13.97 29.88
N ILE A 11 -26.08 14.77 30.56
CA ILE A 11 -24.81 15.27 30.02
C ILE A 11 -23.82 14.09 29.77
N PHE A 12 -23.78 13.12 30.70
CA PHE A 12 -22.93 11.95 30.58
C PHE A 12 -23.34 11.03 29.41
N ILE A 13 -24.67 10.84 29.22
CA ILE A 13 -25.23 10.08 28.08
C ILE A 13 -24.94 10.80 26.75
N PHE A 14 -25.03 12.14 26.74
CA PHE A 14 -24.74 12.93 25.54
C PHE A 14 -23.24 12.90 25.19
N LEU A 15 -22.35 12.95 26.17
CA LEU A 15 -20.90 12.81 25.98
C LEU A 15 -20.53 11.40 25.56
N LEU A 16 -21.15 10.35 26.12
CA LEU A 16 -20.96 8.97 25.66
C LEU A 16 -21.46 8.78 24.22
N GLY A 17 -22.59 9.38 23.86
CA GLY A 17 -23.12 9.36 22.51
C GLY A 17 -22.19 10.04 21.51
N ILE A 18 -21.57 11.16 21.88
CA ILE A 18 -20.56 11.83 21.03
C ILE A 18 -19.33 10.95 20.83
N VAL A 19 -18.84 10.30 21.89
CA VAL A 19 -17.66 9.38 21.78
C VAL A 19 -17.97 8.17 20.91
N LEU A 20 -19.20 7.64 20.95
CA LEU A 20 -19.63 6.53 20.10
C LEU A 20 -19.89 6.95 18.64
N PHE A 21 -20.24 8.23 18.39
CA PHE A 21 -20.45 8.74 17.04
C PHE A 21 -19.17 9.26 16.34
N TYR A 22 -18.11 9.57 17.08
CA TYR A 22 -16.84 10.06 16.53
C TYR A 22 -15.73 9.01 16.48
N GLY A 23 -16.01 7.76 16.83
CA GLY A 23 -15.03 6.70 16.93
C GLY A 23 -15.05 5.71 15.75
N GLU A 24 -15.11 6.17 14.50
CA GLU A 24 -14.50 5.34 13.46
C GLU A 24 -12.99 5.32 13.76
N SER A 25 -12.44 4.15 14.06
CA SER A 25 -11.01 4.01 14.33
C SER A 25 -10.24 4.43 13.07
N GLU A 26 -9.07 5.05 13.23
CA GLU A 26 -8.21 5.42 12.09
C GLU A 26 -7.96 4.22 11.14
N ALA A 27 -7.90 3.00 11.70
CA ALA A 27 -7.81 1.75 10.97
C ALA A 27 -9.04 1.48 10.10
N GLU A 28 -10.26 1.74 10.61
CA GLU A 28 -11.51 1.52 9.86
C GLU A 28 -11.66 2.51 8.70
N ILE A 29 -11.23 3.75 8.89
CA ILE A 29 -11.20 4.78 7.85
C ILE A 29 -10.16 4.46 6.77
N LYS A 30 -8.98 3.97 7.13
CA LYS A 30 -7.94 3.52 6.20
C LYS A 30 -8.42 2.31 5.38
N ASN A 31 -9.01 1.32 6.05
CA ASN A 31 -9.55 0.12 5.42
C ASN A 31 -10.62 0.45 4.37
N ASN A 32 -11.48 1.43 4.62
CA ASN A 32 -12.48 1.89 3.66
C ASN A 32 -11.86 2.42 2.35
N GLY A 33 -10.75 3.15 2.42
CA GLY A 33 -10.05 3.66 1.24
C GLY A 33 -9.47 2.54 0.36
N TYR A 34 -8.87 1.52 0.98
CA TYR A 34 -8.32 0.35 0.27
C TYR A 34 -9.41 -0.56 -0.27
N ASN A 35 -10.49 -0.80 0.46
CA ASN A 35 -11.64 -1.54 -0.05
C ASN A 35 -12.25 -0.85 -1.27
N GLN A 36 -12.34 0.49 -1.25
CA GLN A 36 -12.83 1.25 -2.38
C GLN A 36 -11.88 1.17 -3.59
N LEU A 37 -10.56 1.12 -3.35
CA LEU A 37 -9.56 0.92 -4.40
C LEU A 37 -9.74 -0.44 -5.08
N VAL A 38 -9.93 -1.51 -4.30
CA VAL A 38 -10.23 -2.86 -4.80
C VAL A 38 -11.50 -2.88 -5.63
N ASN A 39 -12.61 -2.36 -5.09
CA ASN A 39 -13.89 -2.29 -5.79
C ASN A 39 -13.81 -1.48 -7.09
N THR A 40 -13.01 -0.41 -7.06
CA THR A 40 -12.76 0.43 -8.24
C THR A 40 -12.01 -0.35 -9.30
N PHE A 41 -10.95 -1.08 -8.90
CA PHE A 41 -10.19 -1.92 -9.82
C PHE A 41 -11.04 -3.04 -10.42
N GLU A 42 -11.87 -3.71 -9.63
CA GLU A 42 -12.84 -4.71 -10.16
C GLU A 42 -13.80 -4.09 -11.18
N SER A 43 -14.21 -2.86 -10.95
CA SER A 43 -15.21 -2.21 -11.81
C SER A 43 -14.73 -1.91 -13.23
N ILE A 44 -13.43 -1.85 -13.49
CA ILE A 44 -12.89 -1.50 -14.82
C ILE A 44 -12.75 -2.68 -15.77
N ASP A 45 -13.22 -3.87 -15.40
CA ASP A 45 -13.28 -5.07 -16.24
C ASP A 45 -11.93 -5.48 -16.86
N SER A 46 -10.83 -5.21 -16.16
CA SER A 46 -9.50 -5.70 -16.53
C SER A 46 -9.26 -7.10 -15.98
N ASN A 47 -8.48 -7.93 -16.69
CA ASN A 47 -8.01 -9.19 -16.13
C ASN A 47 -6.93 -8.90 -15.11
N PHE A 48 -7.15 -9.25 -13.84
CA PHE A 48 -6.17 -9.09 -12.78
C PHE A 48 -4.86 -9.81 -13.10
N LYS A 49 -3.73 -9.16 -12.83
CA LYS A 49 -2.39 -9.71 -13.04
C LYS A 49 -1.65 -9.91 -11.74
N PHE A 50 -1.52 -8.86 -10.96
CA PHE A 50 -0.86 -8.92 -9.67
C PHE A 50 -1.27 -7.75 -8.76
N TYR A 51 -1.02 -7.94 -7.50
CA TYR A 51 -0.95 -6.91 -6.48
C TYR A 51 0.49 -6.83 -5.96
N ASN A 52 1.02 -5.65 -5.85
CA ASN A 52 2.31 -5.39 -5.21
C ASN A 52 2.14 -4.43 -4.04
N MET A 53 2.76 -4.76 -2.92
CA MET A 53 2.92 -3.87 -1.77
C MET A 53 4.40 -3.74 -1.46
N LYS A 54 4.88 -2.52 -1.34
CA LYS A 54 6.23 -2.20 -0.88
C LYS A 54 6.16 -1.28 0.32
N ALA A 55 6.62 -1.77 1.48
CA ALA A 55 6.69 -1.00 2.71
C ALA A 55 8.14 -0.69 3.07
N ASN A 56 8.40 0.55 3.48
CA ASN A 56 9.71 1.01 3.90
C ASN A 56 9.61 1.60 5.30
N ALA A 57 10.45 1.15 6.22
CA ALA A 57 10.60 1.69 7.56
C ALA A 57 12.04 2.14 7.78
N TYR A 58 12.21 3.34 8.30
CA TYR A 58 13.51 3.89 8.65
C TYR A 58 13.70 3.87 10.17
N LEU A 59 14.83 3.31 10.61
CA LEU A 59 15.22 3.24 12.02
C LEU A 59 16.44 4.12 12.25
N GLY A 60 16.35 5.04 13.19
CA GLY A 60 17.44 5.93 13.58
C GLY A 60 18.53 5.26 14.44
N LYS A 61 18.78 3.97 14.27
CA LYS A 61 19.81 3.19 14.98
C LYS A 61 20.40 2.12 14.06
N SER A 62 21.60 1.68 14.38
CA SER A 62 22.18 0.47 13.78
C SER A 62 21.64 -0.76 14.48
N LEU A 63 21.53 -1.86 13.75
CA LEU A 63 21.05 -3.14 14.24
C LEU A 63 22.17 -4.19 14.18
N GLU A 64 22.24 -5.04 15.19
CA GLU A 64 23.04 -6.26 15.13
C GLU A 64 22.38 -7.28 14.18
N LYS A 65 23.19 -8.17 13.59
CA LYS A 65 22.71 -9.15 12.62
C LYS A 65 21.57 -10.00 13.15
N GLU A 66 21.63 -10.38 14.42
CA GLU A 66 20.60 -11.21 15.05
C GLU A 66 19.30 -10.44 15.26
N GLU A 67 19.38 -9.14 15.59
CA GLU A 67 18.20 -8.27 15.64
C GLU A 67 17.54 -8.17 14.25
N MET A 68 18.33 -8.05 13.16
CA MET A 68 17.81 -8.01 11.80
C MET A 68 17.05 -9.28 11.44
N LYS A 69 17.59 -10.47 11.81
CA LYS A 69 16.91 -11.75 11.58
C LYS A 69 15.62 -11.84 12.36
N ASN A 70 15.62 -11.43 13.63
CA ASN A 70 14.43 -11.45 14.47
C ASN A 70 13.32 -10.56 13.89
N ILE A 71 13.66 -9.40 13.37
CA ILE A 71 12.71 -8.52 12.66
C ILE A 71 12.10 -9.25 11.43
N CYS A 72 12.94 -9.88 10.61
CA CYS A 72 12.43 -10.65 9.46
C CYS A 72 11.48 -11.77 9.91
N MET A 73 11.85 -12.52 10.95
CA MET A 73 11.03 -13.63 11.47
C MET A 73 9.70 -13.15 12.04
N GLU A 74 9.69 -12.01 12.74
CA GLU A 74 8.46 -11.42 13.26
C GLU A 74 7.50 -11.00 12.14
N ILE A 75 8.01 -10.38 11.07
CA ILE A 75 7.21 -10.02 9.90
C ILE A 75 6.64 -11.28 9.24
N ILE A 76 7.46 -12.33 9.03
CA ILE A 76 7.05 -13.61 8.45
C ILE A 76 5.95 -14.26 9.29
N SER A 77 6.15 -14.33 10.62
CA SER A 77 5.18 -14.92 11.56
C SER A 77 3.86 -14.16 11.55
N ASN A 78 3.90 -12.82 11.58
CA ASN A 78 2.69 -11.99 11.60
C ASN A 78 1.92 -12.06 10.26
N LEU A 79 2.61 -12.29 9.14
CA LEU A 79 1.99 -12.58 7.84
C LEU A 79 1.44 -14.00 7.74
N GLY A 80 1.63 -14.85 8.75
CA GLY A 80 1.18 -16.24 8.75
C GLY A 80 1.88 -17.13 7.73
N LEU A 81 3.14 -16.81 7.40
CA LEU A 81 3.92 -17.52 6.39
C LEU A 81 4.68 -18.72 6.99
N GLU A 82 4.81 -19.77 6.21
CA GLU A 82 5.57 -20.95 6.62
C GLU A 82 7.07 -20.74 6.41
N GLU A 83 7.86 -21.05 7.45
CA GLU A 83 9.32 -20.94 7.39
C GLU A 83 9.97 -22.00 6.48
N SER A 84 9.23 -23.06 6.09
CA SER A 84 9.74 -24.15 5.26
C SER A 84 10.28 -23.69 3.89
N ASN A 85 9.75 -22.59 3.37
CA ASN A 85 10.13 -22.02 2.08
C ASN A 85 11.08 -20.81 2.21
N LEU A 86 11.54 -20.52 3.43
CA LEU A 86 12.36 -19.35 3.70
C LEU A 86 13.80 -19.55 3.25
N LYS A 87 14.27 -18.63 2.42
CA LYS A 87 15.65 -18.52 1.96
C LYS A 87 16.31 -17.30 2.59
N TRP A 88 17.48 -17.50 3.15
CA TRP A 88 18.29 -16.44 3.71
C TRP A 88 19.45 -16.08 2.79
N ILE A 89 19.65 -14.79 2.57
CA ILE A 89 20.84 -14.25 1.93
C ILE A 89 21.42 -13.19 2.86
N GLU A 90 22.66 -13.39 3.24
CA GLU A 90 23.38 -12.48 4.12
C GLU A 90 24.55 -11.86 3.38
N SER A 91 24.69 -10.56 3.52
CA SER A 91 25.82 -9.82 2.97
C SER A 91 26.41 -8.91 4.02
N LYS A 92 27.73 -8.90 4.11
CA LYS A 92 28.47 -7.94 4.90
C LYS A 92 29.59 -7.38 4.03
N LYS A 93 29.50 -6.10 3.72
CA LYS A 93 30.53 -5.39 2.97
C LYS A 93 30.87 -4.10 3.71
N ASP A 94 32.08 -4.00 4.22
CA ASP A 94 32.59 -2.86 5.00
C ASP A 94 31.66 -2.49 6.18
N THR A 95 30.99 -1.33 6.10
CA THR A 95 30.05 -0.82 7.11
C THR A 95 28.60 -1.17 6.83
N GLN A 96 28.34 -1.95 5.77
CA GLN A 96 26.98 -2.35 5.38
C GLN A 96 26.75 -3.82 5.76
N THR A 97 25.91 -4.05 6.75
CA THR A 97 25.40 -5.37 7.09
C THR A 97 23.96 -5.45 6.58
N GLN A 98 23.64 -6.52 5.90
CA GLN A 98 22.30 -6.75 5.35
C GLN A 98 21.88 -8.19 5.59
N VAL A 99 20.64 -8.37 5.99
CA VAL A 99 19.93 -9.64 6.02
C VAL A 99 18.77 -9.55 5.03
N TYR A 100 18.67 -10.53 4.17
CA TYR A 100 17.60 -10.68 3.20
C TYR A 100 16.91 -12.01 3.42
N ALA A 101 15.60 -11.96 3.66
CA ALA A 101 14.72 -13.11 3.79
C ALA A 101 13.78 -13.15 2.59
N GLN A 102 13.70 -14.28 1.92
CA GLN A 102 12.85 -14.47 0.74
C GLN A 102 11.99 -15.72 0.89
N ILE A 103 10.72 -15.58 0.54
CA ILE A 103 9.76 -16.68 0.43
C ILE A 103 9.16 -16.64 -0.96
N ASP A 104 9.37 -17.72 -1.72
CA ASP A 104 8.81 -17.89 -3.06
C ASP A 104 7.75 -19.00 -3.01
N GLU A 105 6.50 -18.62 -3.19
CA GLU A 105 5.37 -19.53 -3.38
C GLU A 105 4.85 -19.42 -4.82
N LYS A 106 4.00 -20.33 -5.23
CA LYS A 106 3.49 -20.38 -6.60
C LYS A 106 2.86 -19.06 -7.07
N ASP A 107 2.13 -18.40 -6.18
CA ASP A 107 1.33 -17.22 -6.50
C ASP A 107 1.70 -16.00 -5.65
N ARG A 108 2.72 -16.14 -4.79
CA ARG A 108 3.16 -15.09 -3.85
C ARG A 108 4.68 -15.08 -3.75
N ASN A 109 5.28 -13.92 -3.92
CA ASN A 109 6.69 -13.69 -3.65
C ASN A 109 6.82 -12.61 -2.58
N ILE A 110 7.56 -12.91 -1.51
CA ILE A 110 7.81 -11.98 -0.43
C ILE A 110 9.30 -11.84 -0.25
N SER A 111 9.75 -10.60 -0.17
CA SER A 111 11.11 -10.29 0.22
C SER A 111 11.15 -9.29 1.35
N ILE A 112 11.99 -9.55 2.34
CA ILE A 112 12.22 -8.69 3.49
C ILE A 112 13.71 -8.40 3.57
N ILE A 113 14.06 -7.13 3.51
CA ILE A 113 15.43 -6.67 3.61
C ILE A 113 15.55 -5.85 4.88
N VAL A 114 16.49 -6.20 5.75
CA VAL A 114 16.91 -5.38 6.88
C VAL A 114 18.38 -5.05 6.69
N ALA A 115 18.70 -3.78 6.61
CA ALA A 115 20.04 -3.32 6.27
C ALA A 115 20.48 -2.12 7.10
N ASN A 116 21.74 -2.10 7.54
CA ASN A 116 22.39 -0.93 8.08
C ASN A 116 22.91 -0.04 6.95
N LYS A 117 22.74 1.26 7.09
CA LYS A 117 23.38 2.27 6.27
C LYS A 117 24.26 3.16 7.16
N GLY A 118 25.54 2.84 7.20
CA GLY A 118 26.45 3.54 8.10
C GLY A 118 26.35 3.08 9.57
N LYS A 119 26.68 3.97 10.50
CA LYS A 119 26.81 3.61 11.92
C LYS A 119 25.53 3.76 12.75
N ASN A 120 24.58 4.58 12.31
CA ASN A 120 23.42 4.95 13.13
C ASN A 120 22.09 4.89 12.36
N GLU A 121 22.05 4.20 11.24
CA GLU A 121 20.87 4.13 10.40
C GLU A 121 20.63 2.70 9.94
N SER A 122 19.39 2.26 9.95
CA SER A 122 18.95 1.03 9.33
C SER A 122 17.60 1.19 8.67
N TYR A 123 17.31 0.28 7.75
CA TYR A 123 16.08 0.24 6.96
C TYR A 123 15.49 -1.14 7.01
N ILE A 124 14.18 -1.20 7.02
CA ILE A 124 13.39 -2.40 6.74
C ILE A 124 12.64 -2.13 5.45
N ILE A 125 12.75 -3.04 4.49
CA ILE A 125 11.99 -3.02 3.25
C ILE A 125 11.23 -4.35 3.19
N VAL A 126 9.92 -4.27 3.04
CA VAL A 126 9.05 -5.42 2.79
C VAL A 126 8.46 -5.26 1.41
N ASP A 127 8.64 -6.24 0.53
CA ASP A 127 8.09 -6.26 -0.82
C ASP A 127 7.28 -7.54 -1.00
N ILE A 128 5.99 -7.39 -1.26
CA ILE A 128 5.03 -8.48 -1.41
C ILE A 128 4.43 -8.39 -2.81
N LEU A 129 4.57 -9.45 -3.59
CA LEU A 129 3.94 -9.60 -4.90
C LEU A 129 2.98 -10.78 -4.85
N GLU A 130 1.72 -10.54 -5.14
CA GLU A 130 0.69 -11.56 -5.23
C GLU A 130 0.06 -11.63 -6.63
N ASN A 131 0.08 -12.80 -7.23
CA ASN A 131 -0.49 -13.07 -8.56
C ASN A 131 -1.91 -13.67 -8.48
N LYS A 132 -2.44 -13.89 -7.28
CA LYS A 132 -3.80 -14.32 -7.00
C LYS A 132 -4.69 -13.18 -6.52
N VAL A 133 -5.94 -13.50 -6.42
CA VAL A 133 -7.03 -12.58 -6.08
C VAL A 133 -6.76 -11.82 -4.78
N TYR A 134 -6.79 -10.56 -4.87
CA TYR A 134 -6.52 -9.44 -3.98
C TYR A 134 -7.52 -9.23 -2.81
N LYS A 135 -8.31 -10.24 -2.40
CA LYS A 135 -9.32 -10.07 -1.34
C LYS A 135 -8.71 -9.75 0.04
N ASP A 136 -7.46 -10.14 0.25
CA ASP A 136 -6.79 -9.99 1.53
C ASP A 136 -5.84 -8.78 1.59
N ILE A 137 -5.91 -7.88 0.58
CA ILE A 137 -5.00 -6.71 0.49
C ILE A 137 -5.04 -5.84 1.74
N VAL A 138 -6.24 -5.60 2.27
CA VAL A 138 -6.44 -4.77 3.47
C VAL A 138 -5.82 -5.42 4.69
N ASP A 139 -5.96 -6.73 4.83
CA ASP A 139 -5.40 -7.49 5.96
C ASP A 139 -3.88 -7.49 5.89
N ILE A 140 -3.30 -7.78 4.70
CA ILE A 140 -1.85 -7.73 4.46
C ILE A 140 -1.30 -6.34 4.78
N TYR A 141 -1.96 -5.28 4.28
CA TYR A 141 -1.58 -3.91 4.57
C TYR A 141 -1.55 -3.64 6.09
N THR A 142 -2.63 -4.00 6.78
CA THR A 142 -2.78 -3.76 8.22
C THR A 142 -1.72 -4.53 9.02
N VAL A 143 -1.46 -5.78 8.67
CA VAL A 143 -0.43 -6.60 9.32
C VAL A 143 0.96 -5.99 9.13
N VAL A 144 1.33 -5.62 7.90
CA VAL A 144 2.63 -5.01 7.61
C VAL A 144 2.79 -3.67 8.33
N GLU A 145 1.79 -2.80 8.24
CA GLU A 145 1.80 -1.48 8.90
C GLU A 145 1.97 -1.63 10.42
N ASN A 146 1.14 -2.46 11.05
CA ASN A 146 1.19 -2.68 12.50
C ASN A 146 2.53 -3.26 12.95
N THR A 147 3.06 -4.26 12.21
CA THR A 147 4.35 -4.87 12.55
C THR A 147 5.49 -3.87 12.44
N LEU A 148 5.55 -3.09 11.36
CA LEU A 148 6.63 -2.12 11.16
C LEU A 148 6.55 -0.93 12.11
N ASN A 149 5.35 -0.53 12.54
CA ASN A 149 5.14 0.52 13.55
C ASN A 149 5.69 0.16 14.94
N LEU A 150 5.98 -1.11 15.21
CA LEU A 150 6.70 -1.51 16.43
C LEU A 150 8.16 -1.01 16.43
N TYR A 151 8.74 -0.81 15.26
CA TYR A 151 10.15 -0.46 15.08
C TYR A 151 10.39 1.01 14.74
N CYS A 152 9.44 1.69 14.13
CA CYS A 152 9.57 3.08 13.71
C CYS A 152 8.25 3.86 13.84
N LYS A 153 8.35 5.20 13.84
CA LYS A 153 7.19 6.09 13.95
C LYS A 153 6.45 6.31 12.62
N LYS A 154 7.12 6.04 11.51
CA LYS A 154 6.57 6.27 10.18
C LYS A 154 6.97 5.14 9.25
N VAL A 155 5.97 4.54 8.65
CA VAL A 155 6.10 3.51 7.61
C VAL A 155 5.55 4.08 6.30
N ASP A 156 6.36 4.12 5.27
CA ASP A 156 5.90 4.51 3.93
C ASP A 156 5.46 3.25 3.19
N ILE A 157 4.17 3.13 2.86
CA ILE A 157 3.60 1.97 2.16
C ILE A 157 3.10 2.40 0.78
N TYR A 158 3.52 1.68 -0.23
CA TYR A 158 3.14 1.82 -1.63
C TYR A 158 2.41 0.56 -2.07
N THR A 159 1.25 0.71 -2.67
CA THR A 159 0.49 -0.43 -3.20
C THR A 159 0.14 -0.19 -4.65
N CYS A 160 0.14 -1.25 -5.44
CA CYS A 160 -0.20 -1.20 -6.84
C CYS A 160 -0.99 -2.44 -7.24
N MET A 161 -2.15 -2.24 -7.83
CA MET A 161 -2.88 -3.29 -8.53
C MET A 161 -2.66 -3.17 -10.02
N ALA A 162 -2.34 -4.28 -10.66
CA ALA A 162 -2.13 -4.36 -12.09
C ALA A 162 -3.14 -5.29 -12.77
N GLY A 163 -3.61 -4.87 -13.93
CA GLY A 163 -4.49 -5.66 -14.79
C GLY A 163 -4.11 -5.54 -16.25
N GLU A 164 -4.71 -6.39 -17.08
CA GLU A 164 -4.50 -6.38 -18.52
C GLU A 164 -5.80 -6.45 -19.31
N TYR A 165 -5.79 -5.84 -20.49
CA TYR A 165 -6.73 -6.07 -21.56
C TYR A 165 -6.00 -6.77 -22.71
N LYS A 166 -6.50 -7.92 -23.16
CA LYS A 166 -5.88 -8.74 -24.23
C LYS A 166 -6.08 -8.12 -25.63
N LYS A 167 -5.84 -6.82 -25.76
CA LYS A 167 -5.95 -6.04 -27.00
C LYS A 167 -5.36 -4.65 -26.84
N LYS A 168 -5.04 -3.98 -27.95
CA LYS A 168 -4.80 -2.54 -27.96
C LYS A 168 -6.14 -1.82 -27.71
N LEU A 169 -6.20 -1.01 -26.66
CA LEU A 169 -7.32 -0.10 -26.44
C LEU A 169 -7.09 1.21 -27.20
N GLN A 170 -8.17 1.81 -27.69
CA GLN A 170 -8.12 3.13 -28.28
C GLN A 170 -8.05 4.22 -27.19
N LEU A 171 -7.47 5.37 -27.47
CA LEU A 171 -7.26 6.46 -26.49
C LEU A 171 -8.55 6.87 -25.75
N HIS A 172 -9.69 6.98 -26.46
CA HIS A 172 -10.95 7.31 -25.79
C HIS A 172 -11.34 6.27 -24.72
N LYS A 173 -10.89 5.03 -24.84
CA LYS A 173 -11.10 3.98 -23.81
C LYS A 173 -10.24 4.21 -22.60
N TYR A 174 -9.05 4.80 -22.74
CA TYR A 174 -8.21 5.21 -21.61
C TYR A 174 -8.96 6.27 -20.79
N ASP A 175 -9.55 7.26 -21.45
CA ASP A 175 -10.35 8.29 -20.79
C ASP A 175 -11.59 7.72 -20.09
N ASP A 176 -12.30 6.77 -20.70
CA ASP A 176 -13.47 6.12 -20.08
C ASP A 176 -13.07 5.38 -18.78
N ILE A 177 -11.97 4.63 -18.83
CA ILE A 177 -11.42 3.91 -17.68
C ILE A 177 -10.99 4.91 -16.60
N LEU A 178 -10.23 5.93 -16.98
CA LEU A 178 -9.76 6.96 -16.07
C LEU A 178 -10.91 7.67 -15.36
N LYS A 179 -11.93 8.13 -16.11
CA LYS A 179 -13.11 8.78 -15.55
C LYS A 179 -13.81 7.89 -14.52
N LYS A 180 -13.94 6.58 -14.81
CA LYS A 180 -14.54 5.62 -13.91
C LYS A 180 -13.74 5.47 -12.62
N ILE A 181 -12.41 5.37 -12.70
CA ILE A 181 -11.53 5.30 -11.53
C ILE A 181 -11.63 6.59 -10.70
N LEU A 182 -11.48 7.75 -11.32
CA LEU A 182 -11.54 9.04 -10.62
C LEU A 182 -12.89 9.25 -9.93
N TYR A 183 -13.99 8.90 -10.60
CA TYR A 183 -15.34 8.99 -10.02
C TYR A 183 -15.49 8.06 -8.81
N ASN A 184 -15.18 6.78 -8.94
CA ASN A 184 -15.32 5.80 -7.88
C ASN A 184 -14.42 6.11 -6.67
N MET A 185 -13.24 6.64 -6.93
CA MET A 185 -12.29 7.04 -5.88
C MET A 185 -12.55 8.44 -5.32
N ASN A 186 -13.60 9.15 -5.75
CA ASN A 186 -13.82 10.56 -5.41
C ASN A 186 -12.52 11.36 -5.51
N ALA A 187 -11.83 11.18 -6.63
CA ALA A 187 -10.50 11.71 -6.85
C ALA A 187 -10.50 12.89 -7.83
N LYS A 188 -9.62 13.85 -7.56
CA LYS A 188 -9.35 14.98 -8.44
C LYS A 188 -8.02 14.73 -9.16
N GLU A 189 -8.04 14.77 -10.49
CA GLU A 189 -6.83 14.79 -11.32
C GLU A 189 -5.99 16.04 -11.00
N ILE A 190 -4.68 15.84 -10.79
CA ILE A 190 -3.71 16.91 -10.51
C ILE A 190 -2.80 17.12 -11.71
N ASP A 191 -2.34 16.03 -12.33
CA ASP A 191 -1.44 16.08 -13.47
C ASP A 191 -1.65 14.88 -14.38
N ARG A 192 -1.36 15.02 -15.68
CA ARG A 192 -1.49 13.99 -16.69
C ARG A 192 -0.32 14.06 -17.68
N VAL A 193 0.24 12.90 -17.96
CA VAL A 193 1.12 12.67 -19.11
C VAL A 193 0.41 11.72 -20.06
N GLU A 194 0.33 12.08 -21.32
CA GLU A 194 -0.37 11.31 -22.35
C GLU A 194 0.48 11.24 -23.62
N GLU A 195 0.67 10.03 -24.11
CA GLU A 195 1.34 9.72 -25.37
C GLU A 195 0.51 8.68 -26.14
N GLU A 196 0.89 8.34 -27.38
CA GLU A 196 0.11 7.44 -28.24
C GLU A 196 -0.27 6.11 -27.58
N ASN A 197 0.66 5.50 -26.82
CA ASN A 197 0.49 4.17 -26.23
C ASN A 197 0.58 4.19 -24.69
N PHE A 198 0.53 5.38 -24.10
CA PHE A 198 0.77 5.55 -22.66
C PHE A 198 -0.04 6.72 -22.10
N MET A 199 -0.62 6.51 -20.93
CA MET A 199 -1.21 7.56 -20.11
C MET A 199 -0.80 7.34 -18.66
N SER A 200 -0.35 8.40 -18.00
CA SER A 200 -0.14 8.41 -16.54
C SER A 200 -0.87 9.61 -15.94
N VAL A 201 -1.67 9.34 -14.93
CA VAL A 201 -2.44 10.35 -14.22
C VAL A 201 -2.12 10.31 -12.74
N THR A 202 -1.76 11.46 -12.21
CA THR A 202 -1.54 11.70 -10.79
C THR A 202 -2.75 12.43 -10.22
N ALA A 203 -3.32 11.91 -9.12
CA ALA A 203 -4.58 12.39 -8.57
C ALA A 203 -4.56 12.43 -7.04
N PHE A 204 -5.54 13.13 -6.47
CA PHE A 204 -5.82 13.13 -5.04
C PHE A 204 -7.22 12.60 -4.76
N SER A 205 -7.31 11.49 -4.04
CA SER A 205 -8.56 10.91 -3.56
C SER A 205 -8.82 11.31 -2.11
N LYS A 206 -10.04 11.75 -1.82
CA LYS A 206 -10.49 12.03 -0.45
C LYS A 206 -10.80 10.76 0.35
N LEU A 207 -10.95 9.61 -0.32
CA LEU A 207 -11.27 8.33 0.31
C LEU A 207 -10.02 7.65 0.87
N ILE A 208 -8.85 7.89 0.25
CA ILE A 208 -7.57 7.37 0.74
C ILE A 208 -7.08 8.28 1.87
N LYS A 209 -7.09 7.77 3.09
CA LYS A 209 -6.69 8.50 4.31
C LYS A 209 -5.25 8.25 4.74
N THR A 210 -4.51 7.51 3.93
CA THR A 210 -3.08 7.26 4.14
C THR A 210 -2.22 8.47 3.79
N ASP A 211 -0.91 8.31 3.94
CA ASP A 211 0.06 9.33 3.57
C ASP A 211 -0.13 9.81 2.13
N TYR A 212 0.08 11.08 1.93
CA TYR A 212 0.13 11.71 0.63
C TYR A 212 1.54 12.18 0.33
N LEU A 213 1.85 12.28 -0.94
CA LEU A 213 3.03 12.96 -1.43
C LEU A 213 2.68 14.40 -1.82
N GLU A 214 3.67 15.29 -1.80
CA GLU A 214 3.51 16.63 -2.35
C GLU A 214 4.13 16.67 -3.76
N TYR A 215 3.33 17.08 -4.72
CA TYR A 215 3.73 17.21 -6.11
C TYR A 215 3.20 18.51 -6.70
N LEU A 216 4.08 19.38 -7.19
CA LEU A 216 3.73 20.72 -7.73
C LEU A 216 2.83 21.55 -6.79
N GLY A 217 3.08 21.48 -5.47
CA GLY A 217 2.29 22.18 -4.46
C GLY A 217 0.92 21.55 -4.18
N ASN A 218 0.60 20.39 -4.72
CA ASN A 218 -0.62 19.64 -4.49
C ASN A 218 -0.34 18.34 -3.72
N LYS A 219 -1.33 17.92 -2.92
CA LYS A 219 -1.33 16.58 -2.33
C LYS A 219 -1.70 15.56 -3.39
N VAL A 220 -1.00 14.43 -3.41
CA VAL A 220 -1.27 13.29 -4.29
C VAL A 220 -1.22 12.00 -3.51
N ASN A 221 -2.18 11.10 -3.74
CA ASN A 221 -2.26 9.80 -3.10
C ASN A 221 -2.86 8.71 -4.00
N LEU A 222 -3.05 9.02 -5.29
CA LEU A 222 -3.54 8.07 -6.28
C LEU A 222 -2.78 8.29 -7.59
N ASN A 223 -2.30 7.23 -8.18
CA ASN A 223 -1.65 7.26 -9.50
C ASN A 223 -2.20 6.14 -10.38
N ILE A 224 -2.52 6.48 -11.62
CA ILE A 224 -3.11 5.57 -12.60
C ILE A 224 -2.19 5.57 -13.81
N GLY A 225 -1.76 4.38 -14.24
CA GLY A 225 -0.98 4.18 -15.45
C GLY A 225 -1.72 3.26 -16.42
N ILE A 226 -1.80 3.64 -17.70
CA ILE A 226 -2.33 2.79 -18.77
C ILE A 226 -1.28 2.76 -19.87
N ARG A 227 -0.86 1.57 -20.29
CA ARG A 227 0.20 1.42 -21.31
C ARG A 227 -0.10 0.23 -22.22
N TYR A 228 -0.04 0.45 -23.52
CA TYR A 228 -0.01 -0.61 -24.49
C TYR A 228 1.41 -1.15 -24.67
N SER A 229 1.58 -2.46 -24.55
CA SER A 229 2.83 -3.17 -24.85
C SER A 229 2.71 -3.78 -26.25
N GLU A 230 3.51 -3.32 -27.19
CA GLU A 230 3.56 -3.88 -28.54
C GLU A 230 4.08 -5.32 -28.56
N ASN A 231 5.05 -5.63 -27.69
CA ASN A 231 5.63 -6.96 -27.62
C ASN A 231 4.66 -8.02 -27.08
N GLU A 232 3.75 -7.62 -26.20
CA GLU A 232 2.78 -8.53 -25.58
C GLU A 232 1.39 -8.42 -26.23
N GLU A 233 1.18 -7.44 -27.11
CA GLU A 233 -0.10 -7.09 -27.76
C GLU A 233 -1.23 -6.86 -26.74
N LYS A 234 -0.88 -6.25 -25.58
CA LYS A 234 -1.79 -6.06 -24.44
C LYS A 234 -1.76 -4.63 -23.96
N THR A 235 -2.88 -4.15 -23.44
CA THR A 235 -2.94 -2.91 -22.68
C THR A 235 -2.89 -3.23 -21.20
N MET A 236 -1.87 -2.75 -20.51
CA MET A 236 -1.71 -2.85 -19.07
C MET A 236 -2.35 -1.66 -18.38
N ILE A 237 -2.97 -1.89 -17.23
CA ILE A 237 -3.46 -0.86 -16.33
C ILE A 237 -2.88 -1.06 -14.94
N TYR A 238 -2.48 0.04 -14.32
CA TYR A 238 -1.94 0.11 -12.98
C TYR A 238 -2.74 1.13 -12.17
N VAL A 239 -3.16 0.77 -10.98
CA VAL A 239 -3.81 1.68 -10.03
C VAL A 239 -3.07 1.57 -8.71
N ALA A 240 -2.46 2.66 -8.29
CA ALA A 240 -1.52 2.69 -7.17
C ALA A 240 -1.80 3.78 -6.15
N THR A 241 -1.40 3.55 -4.92
CA THR A 241 -1.39 4.55 -3.85
C THR A 241 -0.05 4.49 -3.10
N PRO A 242 0.61 5.65 -2.83
CA PRO A 242 0.29 6.96 -3.39
C PRO A 242 0.71 7.10 -4.85
N ILE A 243 1.73 6.37 -5.31
CA ILE A 243 2.25 6.35 -6.69
C ILE A 243 2.67 4.93 -7.09
N ILE A 244 2.74 4.69 -8.39
CA ILE A 244 3.32 3.46 -8.94
C ILE A 244 4.81 3.45 -8.63
N LYS A 245 5.27 2.41 -7.94
CA LYS A 245 6.68 2.22 -7.53
C LYS A 245 7.17 0.83 -7.95
N LEU A 246 6.87 0.49 -9.19
CA LEU A 246 7.34 -0.74 -9.84
C LEU A 246 8.55 -0.41 -10.71
N ASP A 247 9.53 -1.30 -10.71
CA ASP A 247 10.59 -1.26 -11.71
C ASP A 247 10.01 -1.82 -13.02
N TYR A 248 9.91 -0.98 -14.07
CA TYR A 248 9.36 -1.34 -15.39
C TYR A 248 10.45 -1.92 -16.30
#